data_0af1d7ebb52459e69fad3efb1a3b9476
#
_entry.id   0af1d7ebb52459e69fad3efb1a3b9476
#
_cell.length_a   1.000
_cell.length_b   1.000
_cell.length_c   1.000
_cell.angle_alpha   90.00
_cell.angle_beta   90.00
_cell.angle_gamma   90.00
#
_symmetry.space_group_name_H-M   'P 1'
#
loop_
_entity.id
_entity.type
_entity.pdbx_description
1 polymer ?
#
loop_
_entity_poly.entity_id
_entity_poly.type
_entity_poly.pdbx_seq_one_letter_code
_entity_poly.pdbx_strand_id
1 'polypeptide(L)'
;YYNKFCDTLARLSFKPNPYEACVHNRVINGKQQTVCFHVDDLKSSGQVETNDQLVHELRSEYEHIQEDGSGRMTVHRGKTHEYLGMTLDFHTTGVCKISMPKYTAEILSKAESAMDDCKGTKSSAAPKTLFNVDDDSPKLNKKRSEIYHRLVAKILWATKRARPDTATAISYLITRVQDSNEDDWHKLTHLVKYIRATKDLDLTLGCSGDNVLRWWIDGSHRVHPNMRGHTGGGLCMGIGYPISQSGKQKLNTRSSTESEIVAVDDMMPTVLWARQFLDEQAHAVKDNLVYQDNQEAILPQKKWKSFELEKNEAYQHKVFFYH
;
A
#
# COMPACT_ATOMS: atom_id res chain seq x y z
N TYR A 1 16.73 18.31 7.28
CA TYR A 1 16.74 17.09 8.11
C TYR A 1 17.15 15.86 7.32
N TYR A 2 16.49 15.51 6.20
CA TYR A 2 16.75 14.32 5.40
C TYR A 2 18.25 14.11 5.05
N ASN A 3 18.89 15.09 4.44
CA ASN A 3 20.31 14.98 4.05
C ASN A 3 21.22 14.73 5.27
N LYS A 4 21.02 15.49 6.37
CA LYS A 4 21.80 15.31 7.61
C LYS A 4 21.64 13.90 8.17
N PHE A 5 20.41 13.33 8.12
CA PHE A 5 20.15 11.99 8.62
C PHE A 5 20.79 10.92 7.72
N CYS A 6 20.71 11.07 6.39
CA CYS A 6 21.40 10.18 5.45
C CYS A 6 22.92 10.22 5.64
N ASP A 7 23.52 11.40 5.86
CA ASP A 7 24.96 11.54 6.15
C ASP A 7 25.34 10.83 7.46
N THR A 8 24.48 10.91 8.49
CA THR A 8 24.68 10.16 9.74
C THR A 8 24.63 8.65 9.49
N LEU A 9 23.62 8.16 8.78
CA LEU A 9 23.53 6.74 8.43
C LEU A 9 24.73 6.26 7.62
N ALA A 10 25.22 7.08 6.69
CA ALA A 10 26.43 6.76 5.91
C ALA A 10 27.68 6.65 6.80
N ARG A 11 27.88 7.55 7.78
CA ARG A 11 28.97 7.46 8.79
C ARG A 11 28.85 6.19 9.64
N LEU A 12 27.62 5.73 9.91
CA LEU A 12 27.33 4.49 10.61
C LEU A 12 27.38 3.25 9.69
N SER A 13 27.94 3.39 8.49
CA SER A 13 28.13 2.34 7.49
C SER A 13 26.85 1.78 6.89
N PHE A 14 25.72 2.49 6.98
CA PHE A 14 24.52 2.15 6.25
C PHE A 14 24.62 2.62 4.79
N LYS A 15 24.10 1.80 3.89
CA LYS A 15 23.96 2.13 2.46
C LYS A 15 22.48 2.20 2.10
N PRO A 16 22.04 3.22 1.33
CA PRO A 16 20.66 3.31 0.87
C PRO A 16 20.32 2.17 -0.09
N ASN A 17 19.07 1.69 -0.04
CA ASN A 17 18.54 0.86 -1.12
C ASN A 17 18.36 1.74 -2.36
N PRO A 18 18.89 1.37 -3.55
CA PRO A 18 18.81 2.20 -4.76
C PRO A 18 17.37 2.46 -5.23
N TYR A 19 16.42 1.62 -4.82
CA TYR A 19 15.02 1.68 -5.22
C TYR A 19 14.10 2.31 -4.17
N GLU A 20 14.62 2.57 -2.94
CA GLU A 20 13.86 3.23 -1.87
C GLU A 20 14.80 4.04 -0.96
N ALA A 21 14.82 5.33 -1.20
CA ALA A 21 15.76 6.26 -0.56
C ALA A 21 15.62 6.38 0.97
N CYS A 22 14.48 5.97 1.54
CA CYS A 22 14.25 5.96 2.98
C CYS A 22 14.53 4.59 3.64
N VAL A 23 15.09 3.63 2.88
CA VAL A 23 15.51 2.33 3.40
C VAL A 23 17.01 2.18 3.25
N HIS A 24 17.69 1.93 4.38
CA HIS A 24 19.14 1.78 4.43
C HIS A 24 19.53 0.47 5.11
N ASN A 25 20.60 -0.14 4.63
CA ASN A 25 21.09 -1.41 5.13
C ASN A 25 22.56 -1.32 5.54
N ARG A 26 22.94 -2.02 6.61
CA ARG A 26 24.32 -2.35 6.94
C ARG A 26 24.46 -3.82 7.31
N VAL A 27 25.65 -4.37 7.19
CA VAL A 27 25.95 -5.74 7.61
C VAL A 27 26.95 -5.70 8.77
N ILE A 28 26.59 -6.31 9.89
CA ILE A 28 27.43 -6.48 11.08
C ILE A 28 27.53 -7.96 11.41
N ASN A 29 28.75 -8.49 11.47
CA ASN A 29 29.00 -9.91 11.75
C ASN A 29 28.23 -10.86 10.81
N GLY A 30 28.17 -10.50 9.50
CA GLY A 30 27.47 -11.29 8.47
C GLY A 30 25.92 -11.23 8.53
N LYS A 31 25.35 -10.39 9.40
CA LYS A 31 23.90 -10.22 9.53
C LYS A 31 23.47 -8.81 9.16
N GLN A 32 22.41 -8.72 8.36
CA GLN A 32 21.87 -7.45 7.93
C GLN A 32 21.09 -6.77 9.04
N GLN A 33 21.30 -5.46 9.14
CA GLN A 33 20.44 -4.54 9.85
C GLN A 33 19.83 -3.56 8.85
N THR A 34 18.51 -3.43 8.86
CA THR A 34 17.76 -2.51 7.99
C THR A 34 17.14 -1.40 8.82
N VAL A 35 17.23 -0.17 8.31
CA VAL A 35 16.56 1.01 8.85
C VAL A 35 15.61 1.55 7.79
N CYS A 36 14.36 1.77 8.17
CA CYS A 36 13.36 2.49 7.38
C CYS A 36 12.91 3.72 8.17
N PHE A 37 12.87 4.87 7.53
CA PHE A 37 12.50 6.12 8.21
C PHE A 37 11.56 6.99 7.39
N HIS A 38 10.78 7.80 8.08
CA HIS A 38 9.90 8.80 7.49
C HIS A 38 9.90 10.05 8.37
N VAL A 39 10.53 11.11 7.89
CA VAL A 39 10.81 12.34 8.64
C VAL A 39 11.61 11.99 9.91
N ASP A 40 10.99 12.01 11.09
CA ASP A 40 11.56 11.74 12.41
C ASP A 40 11.21 10.34 12.98
N ASP A 41 10.25 9.65 12.36
CA ASP A 41 9.92 8.26 12.71
C ASP A 41 10.91 7.27 12.07
N LEU A 42 11.53 6.43 12.89
CA LEU A 42 12.50 5.42 12.45
C LEU A 42 12.10 4.04 12.94
N LYS A 43 12.17 3.05 12.07
CA LYS A 43 12.04 1.62 12.40
C LYS A 43 13.32 0.89 12.03
N SER A 44 13.94 0.22 13.00
CA SER A 44 15.09 -0.66 12.77
C SER A 44 14.70 -2.13 12.90
N SER A 45 15.26 -2.96 12.02
CA SER A 45 15.15 -4.41 12.04
C SER A 45 16.56 -5.02 11.98
N GLY A 46 16.89 -5.88 12.91
CA GLY A 46 18.20 -6.51 13.03
C GLY A 46 18.31 -7.30 14.34
N GLN A 47 19.53 -7.73 14.68
CA GLN A 47 19.79 -8.37 15.97
C GLN A 47 19.60 -7.37 17.13
N VAL A 48 19.32 -7.88 18.31
CA VAL A 48 19.10 -7.04 19.51
C VAL A 48 20.30 -6.14 19.75
N GLU A 49 21.49 -6.73 19.75
CA GLU A 49 22.77 -6.07 20.03
C GLU A 49 23.06 -4.94 19.00
N THR A 50 22.80 -5.21 17.72
CA THR A 50 23.01 -4.20 16.65
C THR A 50 21.98 -3.08 16.73
N ASN A 51 20.74 -3.36 17.16
CA ASN A 51 19.74 -2.35 17.41
C ASN A 51 20.08 -1.50 18.64
N ASP A 52 20.65 -2.11 19.70
CA ASP A 52 21.11 -1.40 20.90
C ASP A 52 22.26 -0.45 20.56
N GLN A 53 23.22 -0.92 19.76
CA GLN A 53 24.31 -0.10 19.25
C GLN A 53 23.77 1.08 18.45
N LEU A 54 22.84 0.85 17.50
CA LEU A 54 22.24 1.93 16.71
C LEU A 54 21.55 2.98 17.58
N VAL A 55 20.79 2.55 18.60
CA VAL A 55 20.15 3.47 19.54
C VAL A 55 21.18 4.32 20.28
N HIS A 56 22.29 3.74 20.72
CA HIS A 56 23.37 4.47 21.37
C HIS A 56 24.01 5.49 20.40
N GLU A 57 24.32 5.08 19.17
CA GLU A 57 24.90 5.92 18.12
C GLU A 57 23.98 7.12 17.80
N LEU A 58 22.66 6.87 17.64
CA LEU A 58 21.70 7.94 17.35
C LEU A 58 21.47 8.88 18.53
N ARG A 59 21.47 8.36 19.76
CA ARG A 59 21.37 9.20 20.98
C ARG A 59 22.56 10.13 21.10
N SER A 60 23.77 9.67 20.86
CA SER A 60 24.96 10.53 20.91
C SER A 60 24.95 11.65 19.88
N GLU A 61 24.28 11.49 18.76
CA GLU A 61 24.18 12.46 17.66
C GLU A 61 22.99 13.42 17.80
N TYR A 62 21.82 12.92 18.26
CA TYR A 62 20.54 13.63 18.17
C TYR A 62 19.87 13.93 19.52
N GLU A 63 20.29 13.27 20.61
CA GLU A 63 19.66 13.49 21.91
C GLU A 63 20.25 14.73 22.59
N HIS A 64 19.47 15.80 22.65
CA HIS A 64 19.84 17.03 23.36
C HIS A 64 18.75 17.30 24.43
N ILE A 65 18.95 16.69 25.61
CA ILE A 65 17.99 16.81 26.72
C ILE A 65 18.06 18.22 27.28
N GLN A 66 16.92 18.93 27.22
CA GLN A 66 16.76 20.26 27.83
C GLN A 66 16.40 20.15 29.31
N GLU A 67 16.45 21.27 30.06
CA GLU A 67 16.14 21.31 31.50
C GLU A 67 14.71 20.85 31.81
N ASP A 68 13.76 21.03 30.87
CA ASP A 68 12.37 20.59 30.97
C ASP A 68 12.18 19.11 30.60
N GLY A 69 13.26 18.38 30.26
CA GLY A 69 13.25 16.99 29.84
C GLY A 69 12.87 16.76 28.38
N SER A 70 12.62 17.83 27.60
CA SER A 70 12.39 17.72 26.15
C SER A 70 13.70 17.39 25.40
N GLY A 71 13.58 16.98 24.13
CA GLY A 71 14.72 16.60 23.29
C GLY A 71 15.23 15.17 23.53
N ARG A 72 14.54 14.37 24.34
CA ARG A 72 14.85 12.97 24.57
C ARG A 72 14.35 12.10 23.44
N MET A 73 15.21 11.22 22.91
CA MET A 73 14.83 10.26 21.89
C MET A 73 13.99 9.12 22.49
N THR A 74 12.75 8.94 22.01
CA THR A 74 11.88 7.86 22.43
C THR A 74 12.23 6.58 21.69
N VAL A 75 12.36 5.47 22.43
CA VAL A 75 12.66 4.15 21.86
C VAL A 75 11.63 3.14 22.32
N HIS A 76 10.95 2.52 21.36
CA HIS A 76 9.99 1.44 21.59
C HIS A 76 10.62 0.10 21.20
N ARG A 77 10.50 -0.89 22.09
CA ARG A 77 11.00 -2.25 21.90
C ARG A 77 9.87 -3.25 22.14
N GLY A 78 10.03 -4.45 21.62
CA GLY A 78 9.08 -5.54 21.82
C GLY A 78 8.53 -6.08 20.52
N LYS A 79 7.40 -6.75 20.60
CA LYS A 79 6.73 -7.38 19.44
C LYS A 79 5.59 -6.54 18.88
N THR A 80 5.19 -5.48 19.55
CA THR A 80 4.18 -4.53 19.08
C THR A 80 4.80 -3.16 18.97
N HIS A 81 4.65 -2.52 17.80
CA HIS A 81 5.21 -1.21 17.49
C HIS A 81 4.14 -0.29 16.91
N GLU A 82 4.15 0.98 17.31
CA GLU A 82 3.44 2.05 16.61
C GLU A 82 4.39 2.67 15.57
N TYR A 83 3.97 2.74 14.31
CA TYR A 83 4.74 3.35 13.23
C TYR A 83 3.82 3.98 12.19
N LEU A 84 3.97 5.28 11.93
CA LEU A 84 3.15 6.05 10.98
C LEU A 84 1.63 5.89 11.18
N GLY A 85 1.20 5.81 12.45
CA GLY A 85 -0.20 5.62 12.82
C GLY A 85 -0.73 4.19 12.63
N MET A 86 0.14 3.25 12.28
CA MET A 86 -0.15 1.82 12.25
C MET A 86 0.34 1.15 13.54
N THR A 87 -0.41 0.17 14.02
CA THR A 87 0.07 -0.80 15.00
C THR A 87 0.57 -2.03 14.25
N LEU A 88 1.85 -2.35 14.42
CA LEU A 88 2.52 -3.52 13.83
C LEU A 88 2.69 -4.58 14.92
N ASP A 89 2.11 -5.76 14.75
CA ASP A 89 2.17 -6.87 15.71
C ASP A 89 2.93 -8.06 15.12
N PHE A 90 4.01 -8.46 15.80
CA PHE A 90 4.91 -9.56 15.46
C PHE A 90 4.87 -10.71 16.48
N HIS A 91 3.80 -10.89 17.26
CA HIS A 91 3.70 -11.95 18.25
C HIS A 91 3.73 -13.35 17.63
N THR A 92 3.19 -13.51 16.44
CA THR A 92 3.24 -14.76 15.68
C THR A 92 4.50 -14.78 14.81
N THR A 93 5.34 -15.78 14.98
CA THR A 93 6.59 -15.93 14.20
C THR A 93 6.30 -16.02 12.70
N GLY A 94 7.01 -15.24 11.90
CA GLY A 94 6.85 -15.17 10.44
C GLY A 94 5.60 -14.40 9.97
N VAL A 95 4.85 -13.80 10.89
CA VAL A 95 3.63 -13.04 10.57
C VAL A 95 3.72 -11.63 11.15
N CYS A 96 3.31 -10.65 10.36
CA CYS A 96 3.07 -9.28 10.80
C CYS A 96 1.58 -8.97 10.64
N LYS A 97 0.91 -8.55 11.71
CA LYS A 97 -0.43 -7.99 11.63
C LYS A 97 -0.35 -6.47 11.68
N ILE A 98 -1.05 -5.82 10.77
CA ILE A 98 -1.08 -4.37 10.65
C ILE A 98 -2.51 -3.90 10.89
N SER A 99 -2.69 -3.00 11.86
CA SER A 99 -3.98 -2.40 12.18
C SER A 99 -3.87 -0.90 12.40
N MET A 100 -5.01 -0.21 12.39
CA MET A 100 -5.10 1.23 12.67
C MET A 100 -6.32 1.53 13.57
N PRO A 101 -6.43 0.93 14.77
CA PRO A 101 -7.66 0.99 15.57
C PRO A 101 -8.03 2.42 15.97
N LYS A 102 -7.08 3.23 16.43
CA LYS A 102 -7.30 4.64 16.80
C LYS A 102 -7.79 5.46 15.60
N TYR A 103 -7.16 5.28 14.45
CA TYR A 103 -7.51 6.00 13.23
C TYR A 103 -8.87 5.57 12.66
N THR A 104 -9.18 4.26 12.73
CA THR A 104 -10.50 3.73 12.36
C THR A 104 -11.60 4.28 13.27
N ALA A 105 -11.37 4.34 14.58
CA ALA A 105 -12.30 4.95 15.51
C ALA A 105 -12.53 6.44 15.20
N GLU A 106 -11.49 7.18 14.82
CA GLU A 106 -11.62 8.58 14.41
C GLU A 106 -12.44 8.75 13.12
N ILE A 107 -12.24 7.87 12.10
CA ILE A 107 -13.07 7.87 10.89
C ILE A 107 -14.53 7.68 11.24
N LEU A 108 -14.84 6.66 12.07
CA LEU A 108 -16.20 6.32 12.46
C LEU A 108 -16.87 7.45 13.28
N SER A 109 -16.16 8.03 14.23
CA SER A 109 -16.65 9.16 15.02
C SER A 109 -16.98 10.39 14.16
N LYS A 110 -16.09 10.71 13.20
CA LYS A 110 -16.35 11.82 12.25
C LYS A 110 -17.51 11.54 11.31
N ALA A 111 -17.67 10.30 10.87
CA ALA A 111 -18.81 9.91 10.06
C ALA A 111 -20.12 10.00 10.87
N GLU A 112 -20.16 9.51 12.12
CA GLU A 112 -21.33 9.60 13.01
C GLU A 112 -21.79 11.03 13.28
N SER A 113 -20.85 11.96 13.39
CA SER A 113 -21.15 13.38 13.63
C SER A 113 -21.69 14.12 12.38
N ALA A 114 -21.58 13.50 11.20
CA ALA A 114 -21.85 14.17 9.92
C ALA A 114 -22.86 13.45 9.02
N MET A 115 -23.15 12.18 9.30
CA MET A 115 -24.00 11.29 8.47
C MET A 115 -25.09 10.64 9.34
N ASP A 116 -26.35 10.97 9.07
CA ASP A 116 -27.48 10.50 9.87
C ASP A 116 -27.69 8.98 9.81
N ASP A 117 -27.40 8.33 8.67
CA ASP A 117 -27.61 6.90 8.42
C ASP A 117 -26.31 6.08 8.34
N CYS A 118 -25.30 6.37 9.15
CA CYS A 118 -24.04 5.61 9.11
C CYS A 118 -23.91 4.52 10.19
N LYS A 119 -24.94 4.33 11.06
CA LYS A 119 -24.89 3.41 12.22
C LYS A 119 -25.09 1.94 11.88
N GLY A 120 -25.60 1.57 10.72
CA GLY A 120 -25.76 0.19 10.29
C GLY A 120 -24.44 -0.50 9.89
N THR A 121 -24.54 -1.76 9.46
CA THR A 121 -23.40 -2.57 8.99
C THR A 121 -23.61 -3.03 7.55
N LYS A 122 -22.52 -3.32 6.85
CA LYS A 122 -22.49 -3.92 5.52
C LYS A 122 -21.45 -5.02 5.48
N SER A 123 -21.65 -6.04 4.65
CA SER A 123 -20.76 -7.19 4.48
C SER A 123 -19.71 -6.99 3.38
N SER A 124 -19.86 -5.96 2.52
CA SER A 124 -18.92 -5.64 1.44
C SER A 124 -18.56 -4.16 1.46
N ALA A 125 -17.32 -3.82 1.10
CA ALA A 125 -16.85 -2.44 1.03
C ALA A 125 -17.55 -1.65 -0.09
N ALA A 126 -17.81 -2.32 -1.22
CA ALA A 126 -18.43 -1.72 -2.39
C ALA A 126 -19.88 -2.19 -2.55
N PRO A 127 -20.86 -1.30 -2.80
CA PRO A 127 -22.17 -1.70 -3.26
C PRO A 127 -22.06 -2.26 -4.71
N LYS A 128 -22.99 -3.13 -5.10
CA LYS A 128 -23.04 -3.69 -6.47
C LYS A 128 -23.14 -2.60 -7.56
N THR A 129 -23.69 -1.45 -7.21
CA THR A 129 -23.85 -0.28 -8.08
C THR A 129 -22.72 0.73 -7.96
N LEU A 130 -21.55 0.34 -7.44
CA LEU A 130 -20.46 1.28 -7.16
C LEU A 130 -20.13 2.19 -8.34
N PHE A 131 -19.97 1.60 -9.54
CA PHE A 131 -19.56 2.32 -10.75
C PHE A 131 -20.74 2.96 -11.52
N ASN A 132 -21.98 2.68 -11.14
CA ASN A 132 -23.14 3.36 -11.72
C ASN A 132 -23.16 4.80 -11.22
N VAL A 133 -23.40 5.76 -12.11
CA VAL A 133 -23.59 7.16 -11.76
C VAL A 133 -25.03 7.53 -12.01
N ASP A 134 -25.66 8.12 -11.02
CA ASP A 134 -26.96 8.75 -11.14
C ASP A 134 -26.73 10.25 -11.41
N ASP A 135 -26.76 10.64 -12.69
CA ASP A 135 -26.54 12.03 -13.10
C ASP A 135 -27.70 12.95 -12.70
N ASP A 136 -28.90 12.40 -12.44
CA ASP A 136 -30.07 13.14 -11.97
C ASP A 136 -30.05 13.38 -10.46
N SER A 137 -29.14 12.71 -9.74
CA SER A 137 -29.00 12.83 -8.29
C SER A 137 -28.52 14.24 -7.90
N PRO A 138 -29.18 14.90 -6.92
CA PRO A 138 -28.82 16.26 -6.51
C PRO A 138 -27.37 16.37 -6.05
N LYS A 139 -26.69 17.45 -6.45
CA LYS A 139 -25.33 17.74 -6.00
C LYS A 139 -25.28 18.01 -4.50
N LEU A 140 -24.20 17.57 -3.84
CA LEU A 140 -24.00 17.90 -2.45
C LEU A 140 -23.81 19.42 -2.27
N ASN A 141 -24.42 19.95 -1.22
CA ASN A 141 -24.10 21.32 -0.81
C ASN A 141 -22.65 21.44 -0.34
N LYS A 142 -22.11 22.65 -0.28
CA LYS A 142 -20.71 22.92 0.06
C LYS A 142 -20.26 22.23 1.36
N LYS A 143 -21.06 22.28 2.43
CA LYS A 143 -20.73 21.68 3.71
C LYS A 143 -20.59 20.15 3.61
N ARG A 144 -21.55 19.48 2.96
CA ARG A 144 -21.52 18.02 2.78
C ARG A 144 -20.40 17.59 1.81
N SER A 145 -20.12 18.36 0.77
CA SER A 145 -19.01 18.12 -0.15
C SER A 145 -17.65 18.19 0.57
N GLU A 146 -17.45 19.15 1.47
CA GLU A 146 -16.24 19.24 2.29
C GLU A 146 -16.12 18.04 3.27
N ILE A 147 -17.21 17.56 3.85
CA ILE A 147 -17.23 16.37 4.71
C ILE A 147 -16.90 15.13 3.88
N TYR A 148 -17.54 14.98 2.71
CA TYR A 148 -17.27 13.90 1.76
C TYR A 148 -15.78 13.82 1.44
N HIS A 149 -15.18 14.92 1.00
CA HIS A 149 -13.76 15.00 0.67
C HIS A 149 -12.87 14.57 1.85
N ARG A 150 -13.14 15.10 3.05
CA ARG A 150 -12.35 14.76 4.25
C ARG A 150 -12.46 13.29 4.64
N LEU A 151 -13.64 12.70 4.59
CA LEU A 151 -13.84 11.28 4.91
C LEU A 151 -13.18 10.38 3.86
N VAL A 152 -13.35 10.69 2.58
CA VAL A 152 -12.71 9.97 1.47
C VAL A 152 -11.18 10.00 1.62
N ALA A 153 -10.58 11.15 1.90
CA ALA A 153 -9.14 11.28 2.12
C ALA A 153 -8.65 10.46 3.33
N LYS A 154 -9.41 10.48 4.45
CA LYS A 154 -9.08 9.68 5.63
C LYS A 154 -9.16 8.17 5.37
N ILE A 155 -10.21 7.73 4.69
CA ILE A 155 -10.37 6.30 4.36
C ILE A 155 -9.27 5.87 3.39
N LEU A 156 -8.90 6.71 2.41
CA LEU A 156 -7.78 6.43 1.51
C LEU A 156 -6.47 6.21 2.28
N TRP A 157 -6.22 7.03 3.30
CA TRP A 157 -5.03 6.88 4.14
C TRP A 157 -4.99 5.51 4.83
N ALA A 158 -6.11 5.07 5.40
CA ALA A 158 -6.23 3.75 6.02
C ALA A 158 -6.12 2.61 4.99
N THR A 159 -6.75 2.78 3.82
CA THR A 159 -6.71 1.82 2.70
C THR A 159 -5.28 1.50 2.28
N LYS A 160 -4.46 2.53 2.10
CA LYS A 160 -3.06 2.38 1.65
C LYS A 160 -2.13 1.77 2.71
N ARG A 161 -2.59 1.56 3.94
CA ARG A 161 -1.76 1.07 5.06
C ARG A 161 -2.23 -0.25 5.66
N ALA A 162 -3.50 -0.32 6.02
CA ALA A 162 -4.02 -1.44 6.79
C ALA A 162 -5.33 -2.02 6.23
N ARG A 163 -6.00 -1.33 5.29
CA ARG A 163 -7.34 -1.70 4.82
C ARG A 163 -7.43 -1.82 3.29
N PRO A 164 -6.58 -2.65 2.64
CA PRO A 164 -6.61 -2.86 1.20
C PRO A 164 -7.96 -3.40 0.69
N ASP A 165 -8.75 -4.03 1.54
CA ASP A 165 -10.11 -4.51 1.30
C ASP A 165 -11.10 -3.39 0.88
N THR A 166 -10.79 -2.14 1.20
CA THR A 166 -11.58 -0.96 0.81
C THR A 166 -11.10 -0.30 -0.48
N ALA A 167 -10.03 -0.81 -1.11
CA ALA A 167 -9.33 -0.14 -2.20
C ALA A 167 -10.22 0.19 -3.40
N THR A 168 -11.04 -0.75 -3.87
CA THR A 168 -11.93 -0.53 -5.03
C THR A 168 -12.98 0.54 -4.74
N ALA A 169 -13.62 0.50 -3.58
CA ALA A 169 -14.64 1.47 -3.20
C ALA A 169 -14.04 2.88 -3.11
N ILE A 170 -12.94 3.02 -2.39
CA ILE A 170 -12.33 4.33 -2.16
C ILE A 170 -11.70 4.92 -3.44
N SER A 171 -11.11 4.08 -4.30
CA SER A 171 -10.54 4.55 -5.56
C SER A 171 -11.60 5.10 -6.53
N TYR A 172 -12.81 4.56 -6.51
CA TYR A 172 -13.94 5.14 -7.22
C TYR A 172 -14.39 6.47 -6.58
N LEU A 173 -14.64 6.48 -5.26
CA LEU A 173 -15.16 7.65 -4.56
C LEU A 173 -14.23 8.87 -4.66
N ILE A 174 -12.92 8.66 -4.75
CA ILE A 174 -11.94 9.74 -5.00
C ILE A 174 -12.21 10.43 -6.33
N THR A 175 -12.60 9.68 -7.37
CA THR A 175 -12.88 10.28 -8.69
C THR A 175 -14.08 11.21 -8.69
N ARG A 176 -14.93 11.14 -7.63
CA ARG A 176 -16.17 11.91 -7.48
C ARG A 176 -16.03 13.15 -6.58
N VAL A 177 -14.86 13.36 -5.95
CA VAL A 177 -14.65 14.41 -4.93
C VAL A 177 -14.95 15.81 -5.45
N GLN A 178 -14.64 16.12 -6.72
CA GLN A 178 -14.83 17.46 -7.30
C GLN A 178 -16.30 17.74 -7.65
N ASP A 179 -17.09 16.71 -7.87
CA ASP A 179 -18.46 16.84 -8.38
C ASP A 179 -19.40 15.80 -7.73
N SER A 180 -19.30 15.65 -6.42
CA SER A 180 -20.03 14.66 -5.63
C SER A 180 -21.53 15.02 -5.51
N ASN A 181 -22.38 13.98 -5.54
CA ASN A 181 -23.84 14.06 -5.43
C ASN A 181 -24.38 13.16 -4.29
N GLU A 182 -25.70 13.11 -4.12
CA GLU A 182 -26.35 12.29 -3.07
C GLU A 182 -26.11 10.79 -3.28
N ASP A 183 -26.01 10.30 -4.51
CA ASP A 183 -25.67 8.90 -4.78
C ASP A 183 -24.24 8.57 -4.32
N ASP A 184 -23.26 9.45 -4.58
CA ASP A 184 -21.90 9.31 -4.07
C ASP A 184 -21.87 9.32 -2.53
N TRP A 185 -22.70 10.14 -1.89
CA TRP A 185 -22.85 10.17 -0.44
C TRP A 185 -23.39 8.84 0.11
N HIS A 186 -24.38 8.25 -0.54
CA HIS A 186 -24.91 6.93 -0.17
C HIS A 186 -23.85 5.83 -0.31
N LYS A 187 -23.03 5.87 -1.36
CA LYS A 187 -21.91 4.94 -1.56
C LYS A 187 -20.84 5.10 -0.47
N LEU A 188 -20.52 6.35 -0.09
CA LEU A 188 -19.60 6.61 1.03
C LEU A 188 -20.20 6.10 2.36
N THR A 189 -21.50 6.32 2.59
CA THR A 189 -22.22 5.80 3.77
C THR A 189 -22.15 4.27 3.81
N HIS A 190 -22.33 3.60 2.68
CA HIS A 190 -22.17 2.15 2.56
C HIS A 190 -20.77 1.69 2.99
N LEU A 191 -19.71 2.35 2.49
CA LEU A 191 -18.34 2.05 2.85
C LEU A 191 -18.07 2.26 4.35
N VAL A 192 -18.59 3.34 4.94
CA VAL A 192 -18.47 3.59 6.39
C VAL A 192 -19.14 2.49 7.21
N LYS A 193 -20.34 2.01 6.80
CA LYS A 193 -21.02 0.87 7.43
C LYS A 193 -20.20 -0.42 7.35
N TYR A 194 -19.50 -0.65 6.23
CA TYR A 194 -18.59 -1.78 6.08
C TYR A 194 -17.38 -1.64 7.03
N ILE A 195 -16.73 -0.47 7.06
CA ILE A 195 -15.61 -0.22 7.97
C ILE A 195 -16.02 -0.44 9.43
N ARG A 196 -17.23 -0.04 9.80
CA ARG A 196 -17.77 -0.29 11.15
C ARG A 196 -17.93 -1.78 11.46
N ALA A 197 -18.47 -2.54 10.51
CA ALA A 197 -18.66 -3.99 10.68
C ALA A 197 -17.31 -4.75 10.77
N THR A 198 -16.25 -4.17 10.23
CA THR A 198 -14.92 -4.77 10.12
C THR A 198 -13.84 -3.93 10.80
N LYS A 199 -14.20 -3.17 11.85
CA LYS A 199 -13.29 -2.24 12.53
C LYS A 199 -12.06 -2.92 13.15
N ASP A 200 -12.21 -4.18 13.52
CA ASP A 200 -11.18 -5.00 14.15
C ASP A 200 -10.45 -5.91 13.13
N LEU A 201 -10.64 -5.69 11.83
CA LEU A 201 -9.96 -6.45 10.78
C LEU A 201 -8.52 -5.96 10.63
N ASP A 202 -7.56 -6.88 10.82
CA ASP A 202 -6.13 -6.63 10.62
C ASP A 202 -5.68 -7.07 9.22
N LEU A 203 -4.76 -6.34 8.62
CA LEU A 203 -4.00 -6.82 7.48
C LEU A 203 -2.92 -7.78 7.99
N THR A 204 -3.09 -9.06 7.73
CA THR A 204 -2.12 -10.10 8.12
C THR A 204 -1.18 -10.37 6.97
N LEU A 205 0.13 -10.24 7.20
CA LEU A 205 1.19 -10.45 6.21
C LEU A 205 2.12 -11.57 6.67
N GLY A 206 2.54 -12.41 5.72
CA GLY A 206 3.52 -13.46 5.98
C GLY A 206 4.17 -13.93 4.69
N CYS A 207 5.40 -14.46 4.79
CA CYS A 207 6.14 -14.99 3.65
C CYS A 207 6.12 -16.51 3.65
N SER A 208 5.95 -17.12 2.48
CA SER A 208 6.05 -18.58 2.26
C SER A 208 7.49 -19.11 2.37
N GLY A 209 8.49 -18.23 2.26
CA GLY A 209 9.91 -18.59 2.31
C GLY A 209 10.47 -19.14 1.00
N ASP A 210 9.68 -19.20 -0.06
CA ASP A 210 10.10 -19.70 -1.38
C ASP A 210 10.76 -18.63 -2.27
N ASN A 211 10.76 -17.37 -1.80
CA ASN A 211 11.27 -16.19 -2.51
C ASN A 211 10.60 -15.97 -3.88
N VAL A 212 9.33 -16.31 -4.00
CA VAL A 212 8.53 -16.11 -5.21
C VAL A 212 7.54 -14.98 -4.99
N LEU A 213 7.57 -13.98 -5.87
CA LEU A 213 6.59 -12.90 -5.91
C LEU A 213 5.41 -13.33 -6.79
N ARG A 214 4.20 -13.26 -6.24
CA ARG A 214 2.96 -13.63 -6.93
C ARG A 214 2.05 -12.42 -7.04
N TRP A 215 1.79 -12.01 -8.27
CA TRP A 215 0.95 -10.87 -8.60
C TRP A 215 -0.35 -11.35 -9.22
N TRP A 216 -1.47 -10.92 -8.67
CA TRP A 216 -2.78 -11.05 -9.30
C TRP A 216 -3.16 -9.70 -9.86
N ILE A 217 -3.42 -9.63 -11.17
CA ILE A 217 -3.74 -8.39 -11.87
C ILE A 217 -4.99 -8.63 -12.71
N ASP A 218 -5.94 -7.71 -12.63
CA ASP A 218 -7.23 -7.76 -13.29
C ASP A 218 -7.61 -6.39 -13.85
N GLY A 219 -8.31 -6.37 -14.97
CA GLY A 219 -8.72 -5.17 -15.68
C GLY A 219 -10.20 -5.16 -16.06
N SER A 220 -11.01 -4.36 -15.39
CA SER A 220 -12.43 -4.20 -15.75
C SER A 220 -12.62 -3.22 -16.89
N HIS A 221 -13.36 -3.63 -17.95
CA HIS A 221 -13.59 -2.81 -19.14
C HIS A 221 -14.76 -1.85 -18.98
N ARG A 222 -14.56 -0.56 -19.32
CA ARG A 222 -15.60 0.48 -19.41
C ARG A 222 -16.49 0.66 -18.20
N VAL A 223 -15.97 0.44 -16.99
CA VAL A 223 -16.78 0.53 -15.77
C VAL A 223 -16.99 1.96 -15.27
N HIS A 224 -16.16 2.92 -15.70
CA HIS A 224 -16.31 4.31 -15.32
C HIS A 224 -17.21 5.10 -16.28
N PRO A 225 -17.87 6.21 -15.83
CA PRO A 225 -18.77 7.00 -16.65
C PRO A 225 -18.17 7.50 -17.96
N ASN A 226 -16.86 7.80 -17.96
CA ASN A 226 -16.11 8.21 -19.15
C ASN A 226 -15.58 7.04 -19.99
N MET A 227 -16.17 5.84 -19.84
CA MET A 227 -15.85 4.62 -20.56
C MET A 227 -14.41 4.11 -20.32
N ARG A 228 -13.75 4.57 -19.28
CA ARG A 228 -12.45 4.03 -18.85
C ARG A 228 -12.61 2.75 -18.06
N GLY A 229 -11.62 1.89 -18.18
CA GLY A 229 -11.51 0.69 -17.37
C GLY A 229 -11.03 0.98 -15.94
N HIS A 230 -10.90 -0.10 -15.17
CA HIS A 230 -10.38 -0.04 -13.81
C HIS A 230 -9.33 -1.14 -13.65
N THR A 231 -8.16 -0.77 -13.14
CA THR A 231 -7.06 -1.71 -12.85
C THR A 231 -7.13 -2.09 -11.39
N GLY A 232 -7.10 -3.40 -11.12
CA GLY A 232 -6.92 -3.97 -9.79
C GLY A 232 -5.71 -4.90 -9.77
N GLY A 233 -4.96 -4.93 -8.67
CA GLY A 233 -3.88 -5.90 -8.53
C GLY A 233 -3.20 -5.84 -7.17
N GLY A 234 -2.41 -6.88 -6.90
CA GLY A 234 -1.64 -6.96 -5.67
C GLY A 234 -0.59 -8.05 -5.67
N LEU A 235 0.43 -7.83 -4.83
CA LEU A 235 1.49 -8.79 -4.54
C LEU A 235 1.10 -9.63 -3.34
N CYS A 236 1.26 -10.95 -3.45
CA CYS A 236 1.29 -11.87 -2.32
C CYS A 236 2.64 -12.61 -2.28
N MET A 237 3.20 -12.74 -1.07
CA MET A 237 4.44 -13.48 -0.81
C MET A 237 4.21 -14.70 0.10
N GLY A 238 2.94 -15.05 0.31
CA GLY A 238 2.51 -16.14 1.18
C GLY A 238 1.15 -15.83 1.80
N ILE A 239 1.09 -14.94 2.77
CA ILE A 239 -0.16 -14.51 3.44
C ILE A 239 -0.35 -13.01 3.23
N GLY A 240 -1.54 -12.62 2.79
CA GLY A 240 -1.94 -11.23 2.59
C GLY A 240 -1.24 -10.53 1.42
N TYR A 241 -1.59 -9.26 1.25
CA TYR A 241 -1.13 -8.43 0.14
C TYR A 241 -0.35 -7.22 0.69
N PRO A 242 1.00 -7.28 0.78
CA PRO A 242 1.82 -6.13 1.20
C PRO A 242 1.74 -4.95 0.22
N ILE A 243 1.47 -5.24 -1.04
CA ILE A 243 1.20 -4.23 -2.06
C ILE A 243 -0.17 -4.53 -2.66
N SER A 244 -1.04 -3.52 -2.69
CA SER A 244 -2.32 -3.56 -3.39
C SER A 244 -2.57 -2.24 -4.11
N GLN A 245 -3.10 -2.33 -5.31
CA GLN A 245 -3.44 -1.19 -6.14
C GLN A 245 -4.84 -1.36 -6.71
N SER A 246 -5.57 -0.27 -6.74
CA SER A 246 -6.87 -0.19 -7.40
C SER A 246 -7.02 1.23 -7.95
N GLY A 247 -7.40 1.39 -9.22
CA GLY A 247 -7.47 2.70 -9.84
C GLY A 247 -8.09 2.70 -11.22
N LYS A 248 -8.65 3.87 -11.58
CA LYS A 248 -9.18 4.10 -12.91
C LYS A 248 -8.06 4.15 -13.94
N GLN A 249 -8.20 3.39 -15.03
CA GLN A 249 -7.26 3.40 -16.15
C GLN A 249 -7.18 4.79 -16.79
N LYS A 250 -6.00 5.15 -17.28
CA LYS A 250 -5.76 6.43 -17.96
C LYS A 250 -6.22 6.42 -19.41
N LEU A 251 -6.29 5.24 -20.02
CA LEU A 251 -6.67 5.03 -21.41
C LEU A 251 -8.11 4.53 -21.53
N ASN A 252 -8.75 4.82 -22.67
CA ASN A 252 -9.98 4.17 -23.08
C ASN A 252 -9.61 2.99 -23.97
N THR A 253 -10.10 1.81 -23.62
CA THR A 253 -9.82 0.56 -24.32
C THR A 253 -11.00 0.16 -25.20
N ARG A 254 -10.73 -0.57 -26.30
CA ARG A 254 -11.75 -1.00 -27.28
C ARG A 254 -12.36 -2.34 -26.92
N SER A 255 -11.65 -3.16 -26.11
CA SER A 255 -12.09 -4.49 -25.70
C SER A 255 -11.71 -4.78 -24.25
N SER A 256 -12.30 -5.83 -23.67
CA SER A 256 -11.90 -6.33 -22.34
C SER A 256 -10.45 -6.80 -22.35
N THR A 257 -10.01 -7.53 -23.38
CA THR A 257 -8.62 -7.98 -23.54
C THR A 257 -7.62 -6.80 -23.49
N GLU A 258 -7.96 -5.70 -24.17
CA GLU A 258 -7.13 -4.48 -24.14
C GLU A 258 -7.11 -3.86 -22.72
N SER A 259 -8.23 -3.89 -21.99
CA SER A 259 -8.28 -3.44 -20.58
C SER A 259 -7.38 -4.28 -19.68
N GLU A 260 -7.32 -5.61 -19.91
CA GLU A 260 -6.44 -6.51 -19.18
C GLU A 260 -4.96 -6.21 -19.45
N ILE A 261 -4.61 -5.94 -20.71
CA ILE A 261 -3.24 -5.55 -21.10
C ILE A 261 -2.85 -4.24 -20.42
N VAL A 262 -3.76 -3.24 -20.41
CA VAL A 262 -3.54 -1.95 -19.74
C VAL A 262 -3.40 -2.14 -18.23
N ALA A 263 -4.15 -3.08 -17.62
CA ALA A 263 -4.01 -3.35 -16.19
C ALA A 263 -2.62 -3.90 -15.85
N VAL A 264 -2.08 -4.79 -16.67
CA VAL A 264 -0.71 -5.30 -16.51
C VAL A 264 0.31 -4.18 -16.71
N ASP A 265 0.14 -3.33 -17.72
CA ASP A 265 1.03 -2.18 -17.97
C ASP A 265 1.04 -1.18 -16.79
N ASP A 266 -0.14 -0.84 -16.26
CA ASP A 266 -0.28 0.03 -15.07
C ASP A 266 0.45 -0.54 -13.84
N MET A 267 0.50 -1.87 -13.67
CA MET A 267 1.13 -2.54 -12.53
C MET A 267 2.61 -2.84 -12.74
N MET A 268 3.07 -2.96 -13.99
CA MET A 268 4.43 -3.42 -14.32
C MET A 268 5.55 -2.63 -13.64
N PRO A 269 5.51 -1.29 -13.54
CA PRO A 269 6.52 -0.54 -12.80
C PRO A 269 6.65 -0.99 -11.34
N THR A 270 5.52 -1.29 -10.67
CA THR A 270 5.51 -1.78 -9.28
C THR A 270 6.01 -3.22 -9.19
N VAL A 271 5.68 -4.06 -10.16
CA VAL A 271 6.15 -5.46 -10.26
C VAL A 271 7.68 -5.51 -10.37
N LEU A 272 8.27 -4.68 -11.23
CA LEU A 272 9.72 -4.60 -11.41
C LEU A 272 10.40 -3.98 -10.19
N TRP A 273 9.84 -2.88 -9.66
CA TRP A 273 10.36 -2.21 -8.46
C TRP A 273 10.43 -3.17 -7.26
N ALA A 274 9.36 -3.93 -7.00
CA ALA A 274 9.31 -4.83 -5.85
C ALA A 274 10.41 -5.90 -5.92
N ARG A 275 10.66 -6.47 -7.10
CA ARG A 275 11.75 -7.42 -7.32
C ARG A 275 13.09 -6.79 -7.02
N GLN A 276 13.40 -5.67 -7.68
CA GLN A 276 14.68 -4.98 -7.56
C GLN A 276 14.92 -4.50 -6.12
N PHE A 277 13.87 -3.98 -5.47
CA PHE A 277 13.93 -3.58 -4.06
C PHE A 277 14.31 -4.75 -3.16
N LEU A 278 13.68 -5.93 -3.34
CA LEU A 278 13.95 -7.10 -2.52
C LEU A 278 15.31 -7.73 -2.80
N ASP A 279 15.76 -7.77 -4.03
CA ASP A 279 17.10 -8.22 -4.39
C ASP A 279 18.17 -7.37 -3.67
N GLU A 280 18.01 -6.04 -3.64
CA GLU A 280 18.87 -5.12 -2.90
C GLU A 280 18.71 -5.19 -1.38
N GLN A 281 17.60 -5.76 -0.89
CA GLN A 281 17.40 -6.10 0.52
C GLN A 281 18.04 -7.46 0.89
N ALA A 282 18.86 -8.05 0.03
CA ALA A 282 19.46 -9.38 0.16
C ALA A 282 18.42 -10.52 0.26
N HIS A 283 17.22 -10.29 -0.28
CA HIS A 283 16.18 -11.31 -0.47
C HIS A 283 16.14 -11.67 -1.95
N ALA A 284 17.07 -12.52 -2.41
CA ALA A 284 17.15 -12.95 -3.80
C ALA A 284 15.82 -13.52 -4.29
N VAL A 285 15.16 -12.79 -5.19
CA VAL A 285 13.86 -13.17 -5.76
C VAL A 285 14.08 -14.26 -6.81
N LYS A 286 13.57 -15.45 -6.53
CA LYS A 286 13.69 -16.59 -7.43
C LYS A 286 12.84 -16.41 -8.68
N ASP A 287 11.55 -16.13 -8.50
CA ASP A 287 10.60 -15.92 -9.59
C ASP A 287 9.68 -14.74 -9.30
N ASN A 288 9.23 -14.10 -10.39
CA ASN A 288 8.27 -13.00 -10.37
C ASN A 288 7.12 -13.37 -11.30
N LEU A 289 6.02 -13.86 -10.71
CA LEU A 289 4.91 -14.48 -11.41
C LEU A 289 3.74 -13.52 -11.48
N VAL A 290 3.21 -13.28 -12.68
CA VAL A 290 1.98 -12.50 -12.88
C VAL A 290 0.87 -13.47 -13.30
N TYR A 291 -0.19 -13.52 -12.49
CA TYR A 291 -1.42 -14.24 -12.77
C TYR A 291 -2.41 -13.31 -13.44
N GLN A 292 -2.91 -13.76 -14.58
CA GLN A 292 -3.90 -13.07 -15.42
C GLN A 292 -4.89 -14.12 -15.91
N ASP A 293 -6.19 -13.87 -15.76
CA ASP A 293 -7.24 -14.80 -16.15
C ASP A 293 -7.60 -14.74 -17.64
N ASN A 294 -7.23 -13.66 -18.35
CA ASN A 294 -7.48 -13.51 -19.78
C ASN A 294 -6.35 -14.11 -20.62
N GLN A 295 -6.61 -15.28 -21.23
CA GLN A 295 -5.63 -15.98 -22.08
C GLN A 295 -5.17 -15.16 -23.29
N GLU A 296 -6.08 -14.40 -23.92
CA GLU A 296 -5.75 -13.55 -25.06
C GLU A 296 -4.83 -12.40 -24.69
N ALA A 297 -4.92 -11.90 -23.45
CA ALA A 297 -4.00 -10.88 -22.92
C ALA A 297 -2.60 -11.45 -22.64
N ILE A 298 -2.49 -12.73 -22.25
CA ILE A 298 -1.22 -13.39 -21.93
C ILE A 298 -0.35 -13.62 -23.18
N LEU A 299 -0.95 -13.98 -24.31
CA LEU A 299 -0.22 -14.36 -25.54
C LEU A 299 0.68 -13.24 -26.09
N PRO A 300 0.23 -11.99 -26.26
CA PRO A 300 1.09 -10.89 -26.70
C PRO A 300 2.23 -10.61 -25.72
N GLN A 301 1.94 -10.67 -24.42
CA GLN A 301 2.91 -10.39 -23.35
C GLN A 301 4.04 -11.45 -23.32
N LYS A 302 3.72 -12.72 -23.60
CA LYS A 302 4.74 -13.78 -23.75
C LYS A 302 5.65 -13.57 -24.98
N LYS A 303 5.11 -13.07 -26.08
CA LYS A 303 5.88 -12.75 -27.29
C LYS A 303 6.78 -11.52 -27.11
N TRP A 304 6.32 -10.52 -26.37
CA TRP A 304 7.11 -9.31 -26.11
C TRP A 304 8.38 -9.62 -25.29
N LYS A 305 8.30 -10.57 -24.40
CA LYS A 305 9.42 -11.07 -23.62
C LYS A 305 10.57 -11.66 -24.48
N SER A 306 10.23 -12.40 -25.54
CA SER A 306 11.24 -12.94 -26.44
C SER A 306 11.95 -11.87 -27.25
N PHE A 307 11.30 -10.76 -27.55
CA PHE A 307 11.87 -9.65 -28.33
C PHE A 307 12.79 -8.72 -27.52
N GLU A 308 12.54 -8.52 -26.22
CA GLU A 308 13.44 -7.73 -25.35
C GLU A 308 14.66 -8.55 -24.87
N LEU A 309 14.52 -9.86 -24.70
CA LEU A 309 15.63 -10.74 -24.32
C LEU A 309 16.72 -10.82 -25.39
N GLU A 310 16.39 -10.66 -26.67
CA GLU A 310 17.37 -10.62 -27.77
C GLU A 310 18.15 -9.30 -27.83
N LYS A 311 17.67 -8.22 -27.20
CA LYS A 311 18.29 -6.88 -27.28
C LYS A 311 19.13 -6.47 -26.06
N ASN A 312 18.98 -7.11 -24.90
CA ASN A 312 19.70 -6.72 -23.68
C ASN A 312 20.05 -7.94 -22.81
N GLU A 313 21.24 -8.50 -23.00
CA GLU A 313 21.79 -9.56 -22.12
C GLU A 313 22.04 -9.08 -20.67
N ALA A 314 21.97 -7.78 -20.38
CA ALA A 314 22.26 -7.20 -19.07
C ALA A 314 21.06 -7.21 -18.08
N TYR A 315 19.83 -7.42 -18.53
CA TYR A 315 18.63 -7.37 -17.68
C TYR A 315 17.75 -8.61 -17.85
N GLN A 316 18.19 -9.75 -17.34
CA GLN A 316 17.37 -10.98 -17.30
C GLN A 316 16.36 -10.92 -16.15
N HIS A 317 15.38 -10.04 -16.20
CA HIS A 317 14.24 -10.06 -15.29
C HIS A 317 13.16 -10.99 -15.84
N LYS A 318 13.08 -12.22 -15.31
CA LYS A 318 12.05 -13.19 -15.71
C LYS A 318 10.73 -12.85 -15.01
N VAL A 319 9.77 -12.29 -15.74
CA VAL A 319 8.36 -12.22 -15.33
C VAL A 319 7.62 -13.34 -16.04
N PHE A 320 6.98 -14.26 -15.33
CA PHE A 320 6.20 -15.33 -15.91
C PHE A 320 4.72 -15.00 -15.80
N PHE A 321 3.98 -15.18 -16.91
CA PHE A 321 2.54 -15.02 -16.96
C PHE A 321 1.88 -16.40 -16.86
N TYR A 322 0.94 -16.54 -15.92
CA TYR A 322 0.18 -17.76 -15.67
C TYR A 322 -1.32 -17.48 -15.77
N HIS A 323 -2.06 -18.51 -16.22
CA HIS A 323 -3.52 -18.51 -16.26
C HIS A 323 -4.09 -18.85 -14.89
#